data_2d9656262875825f702f6799e3d0b3d0
#
_entry.id   2d9656262875825f702f6799e3d0b3d0
#
_cell.length_a   1.000
_cell.length_b   1.000
_cell.length_c   1.000
_cell.angle_alpha   90.00
_cell.angle_beta   90.00
_cell.angle_gamma   90.00
#
_symmetry.space_group_name_H-M   'P 1'
#
loop_
_entity.id
_entity.type
_entity.pdbx_description
1 polymer ?
#
loop_
_entity_poly.entity_id
_entity_poly.type
_entity_poly.pdbx_seq_one_letter_code
_entity_poly.pdbx_strand_id
1 'polypeptide(L)'
;MKQITAVAAILLASLAATGAASAQDHAAKATIPFGFYVGNTRVPSGEYKMTSDSESPNIIAIQNSDNRVVALAKARADDPKPGAHTLVFTKYGDQYFLHEILCSSCGMNVAFSDSKKEKLARTREASTAAPTDVYLALK
;
A
#
# COMPACT_ATOMS: atom_id res chain seq x y z
N MET A 1 -4.24 10.02 68.25
CA MET A 1 -3.34 10.72 67.34
C MET A 1 -2.50 9.81 66.47
N LYS A 2 -3.03 8.71 66.01
CA LYS A 2 -2.25 7.76 65.21
C LYS A 2 -3.06 7.20 64.01
N GLN A 3 -3.82 8.04 63.38
CA GLN A 3 -4.76 7.61 62.32
C GLN A 3 -4.73 8.44 61.08
N ILE A 4 -3.61 9.09 60.71
CA ILE A 4 -3.57 9.97 59.50
C ILE A 4 -2.50 9.54 58.51
N THR A 5 -2.09 8.27 58.53
CA THR A 5 -1.02 7.84 57.60
C THR A 5 -1.46 6.76 56.61
N ALA A 6 -2.74 6.56 56.37
CA ALA A 6 -3.21 5.50 55.49
C ALA A 6 -4.01 5.94 54.29
N VAL A 7 -4.05 7.20 53.91
CA VAL A 7 -4.87 7.70 52.76
C VAL A 7 -4.05 8.21 51.58
N ALA A 8 -2.73 8.22 51.69
CA ALA A 8 -1.88 8.76 50.63
C ALA A 8 -1.34 7.74 49.61
N ALA A 9 -1.75 6.46 49.68
CA ALA A 9 -1.16 5.41 48.86
C ALA A 9 -2.06 4.88 47.73
N ILE A 10 -3.23 5.42 47.50
CA ILE A 10 -4.18 4.86 46.51
C ILE A 10 -4.36 5.76 45.23
N LEU A 11 -3.62 6.82 45.08
CA LEU A 11 -3.79 7.74 43.97
C LEU A 11 -2.72 7.66 42.89
N LEU A 12 -1.88 6.63 42.86
CA LEU A 12 -0.78 6.52 41.89
C LEU A 12 -0.87 5.30 40.93
N ALA A 13 -2.02 4.65 40.83
CA ALA A 13 -2.16 3.46 40.00
C ALA A 13 -3.08 3.62 38.76
N SER A 14 -3.38 4.81 38.32
CA SER A 14 -4.32 5.01 37.19
C SER A 14 -3.76 5.77 35.99
N LEU A 15 -2.46 5.80 35.79
CA LEU A 15 -1.83 6.49 34.64
C LEU A 15 -1.01 5.55 33.74
N ALA A 16 -1.44 4.35 33.50
CA ALA A 16 -0.72 3.46 32.57
C ALA A 16 -1.64 2.75 31.58
N ALA A 17 -2.62 3.44 31.06
CA ALA A 17 -3.41 2.96 29.93
C ALA A 17 -3.53 4.06 28.86
N THR A 18 -2.42 4.71 28.52
CA THR A 18 -2.31 5.27 27.21
C THR A 18 -2.13 4.10 26.25
N GLY A 19 -3.21 3.43 25.92
CA GLY A 19 -3.26 2.58 24.75
C GLY A 19 -2.80 3.44 23.59
N ALA A 20 -1.61 3.18 23.08
CA ALA A 20 -1.22 3.67 21.80
C ALA A 20 -2.31 3.21 20.85
N ALA A 21 -3.21 4.09 20.46
CA ALA A 21 -4.05 3.91 19.30
C ALA A 21 -3.08 3.84 18.13
N SER A 22 -2.58 2.65 17.83
CA SER A 22 -1.86 2.41 16.59
C SER A 22 -2.89 2.68 15.51
N ALA A 23 -2.74 3.83 14.83
CA ALA A 23 -3.41 4.06 13.57
C ALA A 23 -3.15 2.80 12.73
N GLN A 24 -4.19 2.07 12.36
CA GLN A 24 -4.05 0.88 11.55
C GLN A 24 -3.69 1.34 10.14
N ASP A 25 -2.41 1.49 9.92
CA ASP A 25 -1.90 1.72 8.57
C ASP A 25 -2.17 0.46 7.76
N HIS A 26 -2.95 0.61 6.72
CA HIS A 26 -3.14 -0.46 5.76
C HIS A 26 -1.83 -0.67 5.02
N ALA A 27 -1.31 -1.89 5.09
CA ALA A 27 -0.03 -2.22 4.50
C ALA A 27 -0.06 -3.57 3.78
N ALA A 28 0.45 -3.58 2.56
CA ALA A 28 0.68 -4.78 1.77
C ALA A 28 2.16 -4.87 1.41
N LYS A 29 2.71 -6.10 1.40
CA LYS A 29 4.11 -6.35 1.04
C LYS A 29 4.19 -7.27 -0.15
N ALA A 30 5.15 -7.02 -1.02
CA ALA A 30 5.43 -7.88 -2.16
C ALA A 30 6.89 -7.83 -2.57
N THR A 31 7.37 -8.93 -3.15
CA THR A 31 8.63 -8.96 -3.90
C THR A 31 8.28 -8.90 -5.37
N ILE A 32 8.74 -7.85 -6.05
CA ILE A 32 8.42 -7.59 -7.46
C ILE A 32 9.68 -7.86 -8.29
N PRO A 33 9.69 -8.91 -9.12
CA PRO A 33 10.91 -9.37 -9.82
C PRO A 33 11.25 -8.56 -11.08
N PHE A 34 10.48 -7.54 -11.40
CA PHE A 34 10.68 -6.69 -12.58
C PHE A 34 10.59 -5.22 -12.22
N GLY A 35 11.20 -4.37 -13.03
CA GLY A 35 10.97 -2.92 -12.94
C GLY A 35 9.56 -2.58 -13.41
N PHE A 36 8.92 -1.62 -12.77
CA PHE A 36 7.54 -1.24 -13.04
C PHE A 36 7.31 0.26 -12.87
N TYR A 37 6.17 0.71 -13.30
CA TYR A 37 5.73 2.10 -13.11
C TYR A 37 4.58 2.17 -12.12
N VAL A 38 4.65 3.16 -11.24
CA VAL A 38 3.54 3.60 -10.38
C VAL A 38 3.21 5.02 -10.82
N GLY A 39 2.11 5.19 -11.53
CA GLY A 39 1.83 6.43 -12.24
C GLY A 39 2.90 6.71 -13.30
N ASN A 40 3.57 7.85 -13.21
CA ASN A 40 4.68 8.20 -14.11
C ASN A 40 6.07 7.88 -13.53
N THR A 41 6.14 7.32 -12.33
CA THR A 41 7.39 7.05 -11.62
C THR A 41 7.83 5.63 -11.89
N ARG A 42 9.08 5.47 -12.35
CA ARG A 42 9.69 4.16 -12.52
C ARG A 42 10.25 3.66 -11.19
N VAL A 43 9.95 2.41 -10.87
CA VAL A 43 10.41 1.72 -9.67
C VAL A 43 11.16 0.46 -10.10
N PRO A 44 12.40 0.23 -9.62
CA PRO A 44 13.15 -0.98 -9.97
C PRO A 44 12.56 -2.23 -9.32
N SER A 45 12.98 -3.41 -9.76
CA SER A 45 12.66 -4.66 -9.09
C SER A 45 13.16 -4.68 -7.64
N GLY A 46 12.44 -5.33 -6.73
CA GLY A 46 12.82 -5.42 -5.33
C GLY A 46 11.67 -5.76 -4.40
N GLU A 47 11.93 -5.69 -3.10
CA GLU A 47 10.90 -5.81 -2.08
C GLU A 47 10.30 -4.44 -1.76
N TYR A 48 8.99 -4.40 -1.72
CA TYR A 48 8.24 -3.18 -1.47
C TYR A 48 7.12 -3.38 -0.48
N LYS A 49 6.85 -2.32 0.26
CA LYS A 49 5.70 -2.17 1.12
C LYS A 49 4.82 -1.06 0.57
N MET A 50 3.58 -1.37 0.30
CA MET A 50 2.56 -0.40 -0.09
C MET A 50 1.75 -0.04 1.14
N THR A 51 1.63 1.25 1.42
CA THR A 51 0.89 1.75 2.59
C THR A 51 -0.10 2.83 2.19
N SER A 52 -1.21 2.85 2.89
CA SER A 52 -2.13 3.98 2.88
C SER A 52 -2.40 4.43 4.31
N ASP A 53 -2.50 5.71 4.49
CA ASP A 53 -2.83 6.36 5.75
C ASP A 53 -4.35 6.43 5.91
N SER A 54 -4.84 6.29 7.14
CA SER A 54 -6.27 6.42 7.45
C SER A 54 -6.84 7.81 7.15
N GLU A 55 -6.01 8.86 7.22
CA GLU A 55 -6.40 10.22 6.87
C GLU A 55 -6.40 10.48 5.35
N SER A 56 -5.64 9.70 4.61
CA SER A 56 -5.48 9.84 3.16
C SER A 56 -5.52 8.47 2.46
N PRO A 57 -6.64 7.73 2.56
CA PRO A 57 -6.73 6.36 2.05
C PRO A 57 -6.56 6.25 0.52
N ASN A 58 -6.69 7.36 -0.18
CA ASN A 58 -6.52 7.44 -1.63
C ASN A 58 -5.08 7.73 -2.08
N ILE A 59 -4.16 7.90 -1.15
CA ILE A 59 -2.75 8.09 -1.45
C ILE A 59 -1.99 6.84 -1.02
N ILE A 60 -1.38 6.18 -1.98
CA ILE A 60 -0.58 4.99 -1.75
C ILE A 60 0.89 5.36 -1.82
N ALA A 61 1.61 5.05 -0.74
CA ALA A 61 3.04 5.18 -0.68
C ALA A 61 3.69 3.83 -0.95
N ILE A 62 4.62 3.80 -1.88
CA ILE A 62 5.47 2.64 -2.17
C ILE A 62 6.79 2.86 -1.46
N GLN A 63 7.11 2.00 -0.51
CA GLN A 63 8.34 2.06 0.28
C GLN A 63 9.24 0.88 -0.07
N ASN A 64 10.54 1.13 -0.14
CA ASN A 64 11.54 0.07 -0.32
C ASN A 64 11.86 -0.62 1.02
N SER A 65 12.80 -1.57 1.00
CA SER A 65 13.26 -2.29 2.18
C SER A 65 13.87 -1.40 3.28
N ASP A 66 14.36 -0.21 2.91
CA ASP A 66 14.88 0.79 3.85
C ASP A 66 13.80 1.73 4.40
N ASN A 67 12.52 1.43 4.16
CA ASN A 67 11.36 2.24 4.51
C ASN A 67 11.36 3.64 3.87
N ARG A 68 12.07 3.82 2.78
CA ARG A 68 12.05 5.06 2.00
C ARG A 68 10.92 5.02 0.99
N VAL A 69 10.17 6.10 0.92
CA VAL A 69 9.15 6.27 -0.11
C VAL A 69 9.84 6.49 -1.45
N VAL A 70 9.62 5.59 -2.38
CA VAL A 70 10.17 5.65 -3.75
C VAL A 70 9.14 6.11 -4.77
N ALA A 71 7.85 5.99 -4.44
CA ALA A 71 6.76 6.50 -5.26
C ALA A 71 5.54 6.82 -4.41
N LEU A 72 4.80 7.83 -4.82
CA LEU A 72 3.47 8.17 -4.30
C LEU A 72 2.50 8.16 -5.47
N ALA A 73 1.36 7.55 -5.30
CA ALA A 73 0.34 7.52 -6.33
C ALA A 73 -1.05 7.71 -5.74
N LYS A 74 -1.86 8.45 -6.48
CA LYS A 74 -3.28 8.57 -6.18
C LYS A 74 -4.02 7.35 -6.70
N ALA A 75 -4.79 6.74 -5.82
CA ALA A 75 -5.65 5.60 -6.14
C ALA A 75 -7.11 5.93 -5.84
N ARG A 76 -8.00 5.12 -6.34
CA ARG A 76 -9.42 5.12 -5.97
C ARG A 76 -9.74 3.81 -5.27
N ALA A 77 -10.74 3.83 -4.39
CA ALA A 77 -11.26 2.60 -3.82
C ALA A 77 -11.79 1.69 -4.94
N ASP A 78 -11.49 0.42 -4.82
CA ASP A 78 -12.02 -0.63 -5.69
C ASP A 78 -12.89 -1.58 -4.86
N ASP A 79 -13.75 -2.33 -5.54
CA ASP A 79 -14.62 -3.29 -4.88
C ASP A 79 -13.80 -4.42 -4.23
N PRO A 80 -14.08 -4.75 -2.97
CA PRO A 80 -13.41 -5.85 -2.31
C PRO A 80 -13.66 -7.16 -3.06
N LYS A 81 -12.59 -7.85 -3.40
CA LYS A 81 -12.65 -9.21 -3.97
C LYS A 81 -12.32 -10.21 -2.86
N PRO A 82 -13.30 -10.93 -2.32
CA PRO A 82 -13.08 -11.84 -1.20
C PRO A 82 -11.95 -12.85 -1.49
N GLY A 83 -11.01 -12.97 -0.55
CA GLY A 83 -9.84 -13.85 -0.69
C GLY A 83 -8.74 -13.36 -1.62
N ALA A 84 -8.90 -12.20 -2.26
CA ALA A 84 -7.84 -11.64 -3.10
C ALA A 84 -6.66 -11.15 -2.25
N HIS A 85 -5.46 -11.52 -2.68
CA HIS A 85 -4.20 -11.16 -2.02
C HIS A 85 -3.11 -11.01 -3.08
N THR A 86 -3.27 -9.99 -3.93
CA THR A 86 -2.58 -9.90 -5.20
C THR A 86 -2.34 -8.46 -5.63
N LEU A 87 -1.20 -8.23 -6.29
CA LEU A 87 -0.96 -7.05 -7.12
C LEU A 87 -1.32 -7.37 -8.55
N VAL A 88 -1.95 -6.43 -9.23
CA VAL A 88 -2.26 -6.53 -10.65
C VAL A 88 -1.46 -5.49 -11.42
N PHE A 89 -0.66 -5.95 -12.37
CA PHE A 89 0.09 -5.10 -13.30
C PHE A 89 -0.50 -5.28 -14.69
N THR A 90 -0.48 -4.21 -15.47
CA THR A 90 -0.73 -4.30 -16.91
C THR A 90 0.58 -4.17 -17.64
N LYS A 91 0.88 -5.11 -18.50
CA LYS A 91 2.11 -5.18 -19.30
C LYS A 91 1.82 -4.70 -20.72
N TYR A 92 2.60 -3.71 -21.15
CA TYR A 92 2.64 -3.24 -22.54
C TYR A 92 4.06 -3.43 -23.08
N GLY A 93 4.27 -4.39 -23.98
CA GLY A 93 5.61 -4.76 -24.42
C GLY A 93 6.48 -5.19 -23.23
N ASP A 94 7.55 -4.45 -22.97
CA ASP A 94 8.47 -4.71 -21.83
C ASP A 94 8.18 -3.84 -20.60
N GLN A 95 7.12 -3.04 -20.62
CA GLN A 95 6.77 -2.11 -19.56
C GLN A 95 5.62 -2.64 -18.71
N TYR A 96 5.82 -2.62 -17.39
CA TYR A 96 4.82 -3.02 -16.40
C TYR A 96 4.30 -1.79 -15.67
N PHE A 97 2.98 -1.70 -15.53
CA PHE A 97 2.32 -0.63 -14.79
C PHE A 97 1.47 -1.22 -13.66
N LEU A 98 1.68 -0.76 -12.44
CA LEU A 98 0.84 -1.16 -11.31
C LEU A 98 -0.57 -0.62 -11.51
N HIS A 99 -1.55 -1.51 -11.55
CA HIS A 99 -2.93 -1.19 -11.86
C HIS A 99 -3.86 -1.35 -10.66
N GLU A 100 -3.71 -2.41 -9.88
CA GLU A 100 -4.55 -2.67 -8.71
C GLU A 100 -3.72 -3.26 -7.56
N ILE A 101 -4.13 -2.95 -6.34
CA ILE A 101 -3.71 -3.65 -5.12
C ILE A 101 -4.96 -4.26 -4.53
N LEU A 102 -5.02 -5.56 -4.48
CA LEU A 102 -6.14 -6.34 -3.96
C LEU A 102 -5.69 -7.11 -2.73
N CYS A 103 -5.95 -6.57 -1.56
CA CYS A 103 -5.64 -7.20 -0.29
C CYS A 103 -6.81 -7.07 0.67
N SER A 104 -7.70 -8.05 0.66
CA SER A 104 -8.87 -8.04 1.54
C SER A 104 -8.49 -8.10 3.02
N SER A 105 -7.46 -8.89 3.36
CA SER A 105 -6.95 -9.00 4.73
C SER A 105 -6.22 -7.75 5.23
N CYS A 106 -5.65 -6.95 4.32
CA CYS A 106 -5.00 -5.68 4.65
C CYS A 106 -5.98 -4.50 4.67
N GLY A 107 -7.22 -4.70 4.22
CA GLY A 107 -8.16 -3.61 4.01
C GLY A 107 -7.78 -2.66 2.88
N MET A 108 -6.95 -3.11 1.94
CA MET A 108 -6.47 -2.30 0.81
C MET A 108 -6.95 -2.90 -0.50
N ASN A 109 -8.02 -2.31 -1.04
CA ASN A 109 -8.54 -2.64 -2.36
C ASN A 109 -8.61 -1.34 -3.14
N VAL A 110 -7.62 -1.11 -3.98
CA VAL A 110 -7.45 0.15 -4.70
C VAL A 110 -7.04 -0.08 -6.15
N ALA A 111 -7.47 0.82 -7.01
CA ALA A 111 -7.10 0.86 -8.41
C ALA A 111 -6.44 2.19 -8.76
N PHE A 112 -5.44 2.13 -9.62
CA PHE A 112 -4.73 3.29 -10.12
C PHE A 112 -5.27 3.69 -11.49
N SER A 113 -5.39 4.99 -11.73
CA SER A 113 -5.78 5.49 -13.05
C SER A 113 -4.59 5.43 -14.02
N ASP A 114 -4.90 5.31 -15.30
CA ASP A 114 -3.89 5.31 -16.36
C ASP A 114 -3.07 6.60 -16.34
N SER A 115 -1.77 6.47 -16.22
CA SER A 115 -0.82 7.58 -16.30
C SER A 115 -0.61 8.00 -17.77
N LYS A 116 0.03 9.16 -17.97
CA LYS A 116 0.44 9.58 -19.31
C LYS A 116 1.41 8.57 -19.94
N LYS A 117 2.33 8.03 -19.17
CA LYS A 117 3.26 6.99 -19.64
C LYS A 117 2.54 5.73 -20.06
N GLU A 118 1.56 5.29 -19.29
CA GLU A 118 0.77 4.11 -19.63
C GLU A 118 -0.03 4.30 -20.93
N LYS A 119 -0.65 5.46 -21.10
CA LYS A 119 -1.37 5.82 -22.34
C LYS A 119 -0.44 5.82 -23.55
N LEU A 120 0.78 6.33 -23.41
CA LEU A 120 1.79 6.29 -24.46
C LEU A 120 2.24 4.87 -24.78
N ALA A 121 2.48 4.05 -23.74
CA ALA A 121 2.85 2.65 -23.91
C ALA A 121 1.75 1.86 -24.64
N ARG A 122 0.50 2.06 -24.26
CA ARG A 122 -0.66 1.47 -24.92
C ARG A 122 -0.72 1.85 -26.40
N THR A 123 -0.51 3.10 -26.73
CA THR A 123 -0.54 3.58 -28.12
C THR A 123 0.59 2.98 -28.95
N ARG A 124 1.79 2.86 -28.40
CA ARG A 124 2.95 2.28 -29.09
C ARG A 124 2.78 0.79 -29.36
N GLU A 125 2.23 0.07 -28.39
CA GLU A 125 2.08 -1.38 -28.45
C GLU A 125 0.78 -1.84 -29.12
N ALA A 126 -0.17 -0.94 -29.35
CA ALA A 126 -1.47 -1.26 -29.94
C ALA A 126 -1.39 -1.97 -31.30
N SER A 127 -0.31 -1.76 -32.05
CA SER A 127 -0.06 -2.41 -33.34
C SER A 127 0.75 -3.70 -33.24
N THR A 128 1.34 -4.01 -32.08
CA THR A 128 2.32 -5.09 -31.94
C THR A 128 1.83 -6.22 -31.02
N ALA A 129 1.19 -5.90 -29.92
CA ALA A 129 0.69 -6.88 -28.95
C ALA A 129 -0.47 -6.33 -28.12
N ALA A 130 -1.40 -7.18 -27.72
CA ALA A 130 -2.43 -6.84 -26.77
C ALA A 130 -1.83 -6.64 -25.37
N PRO A 131 -2.35 -5.72 -24.55
CA PRO A 131 -1.94 -5.61 -23.15
C PRO A 131 -2.24 -6.90 -22.40
N THR A 132 -1.34 -7.28 -21.50
CA THR A 132 -1.46 -8.50 -20.69
C THR A 132 -1.48 -8.13 -19.22
N ASP A 133 -2.43 -8.70 -18.48
CA ASP A 133 -2.45 -8.56 -17.03
C ASP A 133 -1.50 -9.58 -16.38
N VAL A 134 -0.72 -9.10 -15.43
CA VAL A 134 0.23 -9.91 -14.65
C VAL A 134 -0.17 -9.84 -13.18
N TYR A 135 -0.38 -10.99 -12.58
CA TYR A 135 -0.80 -11.13 -11.19
C TYR A 135 0.39 -11.58 -10.34
N LEU A 136 0.64 -10.86 -9.27
CA LEU A 136 1.71 -11.15 -8.33
C LEU A 136 1.15 -11.30 -6.92
N ALA A 137 1.41 -12.44 -6.28
CA ALA A 137 0.94 -12.69 -4.92
C ALA A 137 1.62 -11.74 -3.93
N LEU A 138 0.84 -11.23 -2.98
CA LEU A 138 1.34 -10.50 -1.82
C LEU A 138 1.95 -11.47 -0.80
N LYS A 139 2.84 -10.97 0.01
CA LYS A 139 3.42 -11.70 1.13
C LYS A 139 2.55 -11.64 2.37
#